data_6835bd495b0e10bdc2f4a7e8d47f4472
#
_entry.id   6835bd495b0e10bdc2f4a7e8d47f4472
#
_cell.length_a   1.000
_cell.length_b   1.000
_cell.length_c   1.000
_cell.angle_alpha   90.00
_cell.angle_beta   90.00
_cell.angle_gamma   90.00
#
_symmetry.space_group_name_H-M   'P 1'
#
loop_
_entity.id
_entity.type
_entity.pdbx_description
1 polymer ?
#
loop_
_entity_poly.entity_id
_entity_poly.type
_entity_poly.pdbx_seq_one_letter_code
_entity_poly.pdbx_strand_id
1 'polypeptide(L)'
;MPKEYRTIQEVAGPLMLVRGVEDVAFDELGEIELADGETRRCRVLEIDGSNALVQLFESSTGINLSNSKVRFLGRSMELGVSGDMLGRVFDGLGRPIDDGPEILPEERRDINGLPMNPAARSYPEEFIQTGVSAIDGLNTLVRGQKLPIFSASGLPHAQLAAQIARQAKVRGKDEQFAVVFAAMGITFEESNFFVESFKETGAIDRTVLFVNLANVADFFRRTFEESGVSEHVAMFINLANDPAVERIATPRMALTAAEYLAFEKDMHVLVILTDITNYADALREVSAARKEVPGR
;
A
#
# COMPACT_ATOMS: atom_id res chain seq x y z
N MET A 1 -13.11 3.05 -27.20
CA MET A 1 -13.92 3.67 -26.12
C MET A 1 -14.22 2.58 -25.11
N PRO A 2 -14.08 2.81 -23.81
CA PRO A 2 -14.45 1.80 -22.82
C PRO A 2 -15.91 1.42 -22.97
N LYS A 3 -16.19 0.11 -22.97
CA LYS A 3 -17.55 -0.42 -23.09
C LYS A 3 -18.26 -0.32 -21.76
N GLU A 4 -19.53 0.09 -21.73
CA GLU A 4 -20.39 0.10 -20.53
C GLU A 4 -21.20 -1.18 -20.48
N TYR A 5 -21.20 -1.82 -19.31
CA TYR A 5 -21.98 -3.04 -19.05
C TYR A 5 -23.07 -2.75 -18.02
N ARG A 6 -24.29 -3.15 -18.34
CA ARG A 6 -25.47 -3.11 -17.43
C ARG A 6 -25.91 -4.51 -17.02
N THR A 7 -25.01 -5.45 -17.09
CA THR A 7 -25.26 -6.88 -16.94
C THR A 7 -24.74 -7.41 -15.62
N ILE A 8 -24.91 -6.61 -14.55
CA ILE A 8 -24.62 -7.04 -13.19
C ILE A 8 -25.62 -8.13 -12.83
N GLN A 9 -25.11 -9.32 -12.49
CA GLN A 9 -25.95 -10.46 -12.18
C GLN A 9 -26.16 -10.68 -10.69
N GLU A 10 -25.09 -10.52 -9.92
CA GLU A 10 -25.07 -10.82 -8.50
C GLU A 10 -24.09 -9.89 -7.79
N VAL A 11 -24.43 -9.50 -6.57
CA VAL A 11 -23.56 -8.78 -5.64
C VAL A 11 -23.58 -9.54 -4.32
N ALA A 12 -22.41 -10.02 -3.89
CA ALA A 12 -22.25 -10.83 -2.68
C ALA A 12 -21.08 -10.28 -1.84
N GLY A 13 -21.40 -9.47 -0.83
CA GLY A 13 -20.37 -8.81 -0.02
C GLY A 13 -19.47 -7.92 -0.86
N PRO A 14 -18.15 -8.13 -0.84
CA PRO A 14 -17.19 -7.34 -1.62
C PRO A 14 -17.06 -7.80 -3.08
N LEU A 15 -17.84 -8.77 -3.52
CA LEU A 15 -17.77 -9.35 -4.85
C LEU A 15 -19.02 -9.04 -5.68
N MET A 16 -18.81 -8.86 -6.99
CA MET A 16 -19.87 -8.65 -7.97
C MET A 16 -19.57 -9.44 -9.24
N LEU A 17 -20.61 -10.06 -9.81
CA LEU A 17 -20.54 -10.80 -11.07
C LEU A 17 -21.14 -9.97 -12.20
N VAL A 18 -20.33 -9.70 -13.23
CA VAL A 18 -20.76 -8.99 -14.46
C VAL A 18 -20.73 -9.97 -15.62
N ARG A 19 -21.80 -10.05 -16.39
CA ARG A 19 -21.93 -10.92 -17.57
C ARG A 19 -21.77 -10.19 -18.89
N GLY A 20 -21.44 -10.95 -19.93
CA GLY A 20 -21.35 -10.44 -21.29
C GLY A 20 -20.20 -9.46 -21.49
N VAL A 21 -19.13 -9.61 -20.72
CA VAL A 21 -17.90 -8.79 -20.86
C VAL A 21 -17.09 -9.28 -22.05
N GLU A 22 -16.45 -8.35 -22.73
CA GLU A 22 -15.57 -8.61 -23.88
C GLU A 22 -14.28 -7.80 -23.70
N ASP A 23 -13.14 -8.40 -24.05
CA ASP A 23 -11.82 -7.76 -24.03
C ASP A 23 -11.42 -7.22 -22.64
N VAL A 24 -11.88 -7.86 -21.57
CA VAL A 24 -11.54 -7.51 -20.19
C VAL A 24 -10.39 -8.39 -19.72
N ALA A 25 -9.41 -7.80 -19.04
CA ALA A 25 -8.23 -8.48 -18.55
C ALA A 25 -8.31 -8.78 -17.05
N PHE A 26 -7.55 -9.79 -16.59
CA PHE A 26 -7.33 -10.05 -15.17
C PHE A 26 -6.66 -8.83 -14.51
N ASP A 27 -7.07 -8.50 -13.29
CA ASP A 27 -6.60 -7.36 -12.49
C ASP A 27 -6.91 -5.96 -13.08
N GLU A 28 -7.75 -5.91 -14.12
CA GLU A 28 -8.18 -4.66 -14.73
C GLU A 28 -9.09 -3.86 -13.78
N LEU A 29 -8.86 -2.56 -13.70
CA LEU A 29 -9.70 -1.63 -12.97
C LEU A 29 -11.02 -1.38 -13.70
N GLY A 30 -12.08 -1.24 -12.93
CA GLY A 30 -13.39 -0.80 -13.40
C GLY A 30 -13.98 0.27 -12.51
N GLU A 31 -14.91 1.02 -13.07
CA GLU A 31 -15.76 1.99 -12.39
C GLU A 31 -17.21 1.55 -12.46
N ILE A 32 -17.90 1.67 -11.34
CA ILE A 32 -19.31 1.34 -11.19
C ILE A 32 -20.05 2.64 -10.94
N GLU A 33 -20.88 3.06 -11.88
CA GLU A 33 -21.76 4.21 -11.75
C GLU A 33 -23.08 3.73 -11.10
N LEU A 34 -23.41 4.28 -9.94
CA LEU A 34 -24.66 4.02 -9.23
C LEU A 34 -25.82 4.83 -9.83
N ALA A 35 -27.04 4.52 -9.40
CA ALA A 35 -28.24 5.20 -9.87
C ALA A 35 -28.32 6.70 -9.49
N ASP A 36 -27.63 7.10 -8.44
CA ASP A 36 -27.53 8.48 -7.95
C ASP A 36 -26.37 9.26 -8.58
N GLY A 37 -25.55 8.62 -9.45
CA GLY A 37 -24.38 9.18 -10.11
C GLY A 37 -23.08 9.04 -9.30
N GLU A 38 -23.11 8.45 -8.10
CA GLU A 38 -21.91 8.10 -7.36
C GLU A 38 -21.09 7.08 -8.16
N THR A 39 -19.77 7.25 -8.18
CA THR A 39 -18.87 6.32 -8.86
C THR A 39 -18.06 5.56 -7.82
N ARG A 40 -18.03 4.23 -7.94
CA ARG A 40 -17.21 3.33 -7.14
C ARG A 40 -16.23 2.58 -8.00
N ARG A 41 -15.17 2.10 -7.38
CA ARG A 41 -14.12 1.36 -8.10
C ARG A 41 -14.22 -0.13 -7.83
N CYS A 42 -13.81 -0.89 -8.83
CA CYS A 42 -13.66 -2.34 -8.71
C CYS A 42 -12.44 -2.82 -9.49
N ARG A 43 -12.08 -4.06 -9.28
CA ARG A 43 -10.99 -4.73 -9.97
C ARG A 43 -11.43 -6.13 -10.39
N VAL A 44 -11.01 -6.58 -11.55
CA VAL A 44 -11.29 -7.93 -12.05
C VAL A 44 -10.44 -8.96 -11.30
N LEU A 45 -11.10 -9.93 -10.66
CA LEU A 45 -10.43 -11.05 -9.97
C LEU A 45 -10.35 -12.30 -10.81
N GLU A 46 -11.35 -12.53 -11.65
CA GLU A 46 -11.46 -13.76 -12.43
C GLU A 46 -12.30 -13.53 -13.68
N ILE A 47 -11.96 -14.23 -14.74
CA ILE A 47 -12.70 -14.21 -15.99
C ILE A 47 -13.01 -15.66 -16.37
N ASP A 48 -14.31 -15.96 -16.52
CA ASP A 48 -14.80 -17.24 -17.01
C ASP A 48 -15.68 -17.01 -18.25
N GLY A 49 -15.13 -17.29 -19.42
CA GLY A 49 -15.78 -17.01 -20.70
C GLY A 49 -16.09 -15.52 -20.85
N SER A 50 -17.37 -15.18 -20.88
CA SER A 50 -17.85 -13.79 -20.93
C SER A 50 -18.30 -13.24 -19.56
N ASN A 51 -17.95 -13.90 -18.46
CA ASN A 51 -18.27 -13.47 -17.13
C ASN A 51 -17.04 -12.93 -16.44
N ALA A 52 -17.14 -11.78 -15.78
CA ALA A 52 -16.08 -11.23 -14.94
C ALA A 52 -16.55 -11.20 -13.48
N LEU A 53 -15.79 -11.83 -12.61
CA LEU A 53 -15.92 -11.67 -11.16
C LEU A 53 -15.05 -10.48 -10.76
N VAL A 54 -15.67 -9.45 -10.20
CA VAL A 54 -14.97 -8.24 -9.78
C VAL A 54 -15.05 -8.05 -8.28
N GLN A 55 -14.00 -7.48 -7.72
CA GLN A 55 -13.91 -7.08 -6.33
C GLN A 55 -14.17 -5.58 -6.21
N LEU A 56 -15.08 -5.21 -5.30
CA LEU A 56 -15.42 -3.83 -4.99
C LEU A 56 -14.37 -3.23 -4.04
N PHE A 57 -14.00 -1.97 -4.26
CA PHE A 57 -13.12 -1.23 -3.34
C PHE A 57 -13.89 -0.56 -2.22
N GLU A 58 -15.12 -0.18 -2.48
CA GLU A 58 -16.02 0.45 -1.53
C GLU A 58 -17.19 -0.50 -1.19
N SER A 59 -18.08 -0.06 -0.29
CA SER A 59 -19.24 -0.82 0.11
C SER A 59 -20.13 -1.19 -1.10
N SER A 60 -20.72 -2.39 -1.09
CA SER A 60 -21.72 -2.79 -2.09
C SER A 60 -23.10 -2.14 -1.90
N THR A 61 -23.30 -1.36 -0.83
CA THR A 61 -24.56 -0.68 -0.55
C THR A 61 -24.94 0.29 -1.66
N GLY A 62 -26.15 0.23 -2.18
CA GLY A 62 -26.63 1.10 -3.27
C GLY A 62 -26.36 0.58 -4.69
N ILE A 63 -25.57 -0.49 -4.86
CA ILE A 63 -25.42 -1.14 -6.16
C ILE A 63 -26.75 -1.84 -6.52
N ASN A 64 -27.35 -1.40 -7.62
CA ASN A 64 -28.60 -1.95 -8.14
C ASN A 64 -28.34 -2.72 -9.42
N LEU A 65 -28.77 -3.98 -9.47
CA LEU A 65 -28.55 -4.86 -10.62
C LEU A 65 -29.13 -4.32 -11.94
N SER A 66 -30.18 -3.48 -11.85
CA SER A 66 -30.88 -2.96 -13.04
C SER A 66 -30.41 -1.59 -13.49
N ASN A 67 -29.91 -0.76 -12.55
CA ASN A 67 -29.65 0.66 -12.82
C ASN A 67 -28.17 1.04 -12.71
N SER A 68 -27.34 0.21 -12.08
CA SER A 68 -25.92 0.44 -12.02
C SER A 68 -25.24 0.00 -13.32
N LYS A 69 -24.17 0.70 -13.67
CA LYS A 69 -23.35 0.41 -14.87
C LYS A 69 -21.91 0.15 -14.45
N VAL A 70 -21.26 -0.72 -15.20
CA VAL A 70 -19.82 -1.01 -15.02
C VAL A 70 -19.06 -0.65 -16.27
N ARG A 71 -17.94 0.04 -16.11
CA ARG A 71 -17.02 0.38 -17.18
C ARG A 71 -15.62 -0.08 -16.80
N PHE A 72 -15.02 -0.95 -17.61
CA PHE A 72 -13.63 -1.35 -17.45
C PHE A 72 -12.70 -0.36 -18.14
N LEU A 73 -11.53 -0.09 -17.52
CA LEU A 73 -10.65 1.02 -17.89
C LEU A 73 -9.50 0.62 -18.83
N GLY A 74 -9.34 -0.68 -19.13
CA GLY A 74 -8.26 -1.18 -19.97
C GLY A 74 -6.87 -1.09 -19.33
N ARG A 75 -6.80 -0.94 -17.99
CA ARG A 75 -5.54 -0.85 -17.25
C ARG A 75 -5.68 -1.46 -15.85
N SER A 76 -4.56 -1.95 -15.34
CA SER A 76 -4.43 -2.40 -13.94
C SER A 76 -4.32 -1.21 -12.97
N MET A 77 -4.16 -1.51 -11.71
CA MET A 77 -3.90 -0.50 -10.69
C MET A 77 -2.45 0.00 -10.81
N GLU A 78 -2.31 1.31 -10.97
CA GLU A 78 -1.03 1.98 -11.12
C GLU A 78 -0.83 3.01 -10.01
N LEU A 79 0.42 3.17 -9.58
CA LEU A 79 0.86 4.28 -8.73
C LEU A 79 1.61 5.30 -9.59
N GLY A 80 1.21 6.57 -9.48
CA GLY A 80 2.01 7.67 -9.99
C GLY A 80 3.20 7.91 -9.05
N VAL A 81 4.42 7.79 -9.56
CA VAL A 81 5.64 7.93 -8.77
C VAL A 81 6.42 9.18 -9.18
N SER A 82 7.00 9.85 -8.20
CA SER A 82 7.82 11.06 -8.35
C SER A 82 8.73 11.20 -7.13
N GLY A 83 9.83 11.93 -7.27
CA GLY A 83 10.65 12.36 -6.13
C GLY A 83 9.86 13.19 -5.10
N ASP A 84 8.83 13.90 -5.54
CA ASP A 84 7.96 14.74 -4.69
C ASP A 84 7.05 13.92 -3.75
N MET A 85 7.06 12.61 -3.84
CA MET A 85 6.39 11.73 -2.86
C MET A 85 7.08 11.76 -1.49
N LEU A 86 8.36 12.10 -1.44
CA LEU A 86 9.08 12.26 -0.17
C LEU A 86 8.46 13.42 0.62
N GLY A 87 8.23 13.22 1.90
CA GLY A 87 7.56 14.21 2.75
C GLY A 87 6.03 14.21 2.69
N ARG A 88 5.39 13.32 1.93
CA ARG A 88 3.95 13.31 1.69
C ARG A 88 3.25 12.12 2.33
N VAL A 89 1.95 12.31 2.61
CA VAL A 89 1.07 11.29 3.21
C VAL A 89 0.03 10.82 2.21
N PHE A 90 -0.10 9.50 2.06
CA PHE A 90 -1.03 8.88 1.11
C PHE A 90 -1.98 7.90 1.82
N ASP A 91 -3.16 7.70 1.25
CA ASP A 91 -4.05 6.60 1.63
C ASP A 91 -3.55 5.25 1.07
N GLY A 92 -4.25 4.17 1.42
CA GLY A 92 -3.91 2.82 0.95
C GLY A 92 -3.97 2.61 -0.57
N LEU A 93 -4.51 3.56 -1.31
CA LEU A 93 -4.60 3.57 -2.78
C LEU A 93 -3.65 4.58 -3.44
N GLY A 94 -2.73 5.17 -2.67
CA GLY A 94 -1.73 6.10 -3.17
C GLY A 94 -2.26 7.51 -3.49
N ARG A 95 -3.41 7.91 -2.92
CA ARG A 95 -3.91 9.27 -3.04
C ARG A 95 -3.36 10.13 -1.90
N PRO A 96 -2.83 11.33 -2.17
CA PRO A 96 -2.41 12.25 -1.12
C PRO A 96 -3.57 12.59 -0.17
N ILE A 97 -3.32 12.57 1.14
CA ILE A 97 -4.31 12.91 2.18
C ILE A 97 -3.81 13.99 3.15
N ASP A 98 -2.71 14.63 2.82
CA ASP A 98 -2.04 15.65 3.62
C ASP A 98 -2.43 17.09 3.21
N ASP A 99 -3.50 17.27 2.43
CA ASP A 99 -3.94 18.55 1.85
C ASP A 99 -2.83 19.32 1.10
N GLY A 100 -1.71 18.68 0.81
CA GLY A 100 -0.64 19.23 0.01
C GLY A 100 -1.03 19.34 -1.47
N PRO A 101 -0.20 19.99 -2.30
CA PRO A 101 -0.44 20.10 -3.73
C PRO A 101 -0.49 18.72 -4.39
N GLU A 102 -1.24 18.63 -5.50
CA GLU A 102 -1.27 17.40 -6.29
C GLU A 102 0.14 17.05 -6.80
N ILE A 103 0.53 15.79 -6.64
CA ILE A 103 1.82 15.30 -7.12
C ILE A 103 1.69 15.01 -8.61
N LEU A 104 2.50 15.68 -9.41
CA LEU A 104 2.65 15.36 -10.81
C LEU A 104 3.57 14.14 -10.97
N PRO A 105 3.04 12.99 -11.39
CA PRO A 105 3.86 11.79 -11.50
C PRO A 105 4.89 11.94 -12.63
N GLU A 106 6.14 11.62 -12.35
CA GLU A 106 7.17 11.48 -13.37
C GLU A 106 6.91 10.23 -14.22
N GLU A 107 6.38 9.18 -13.58
CA GLU A 107 6.05 7.91 -14.20
C GLU A 107 4.82 7.28 -13.54
N ARG A 108 4.12 6.40 -14.26
CA ARG A 108 3.07 5.53 -13.70
C ARG A 108 3.54 4.09 -13.75
N ARG A 109 3.50 3.41 -12.63
CA ARG A 109 3.95 2.01 -12.48
C ARG A 109 2.82 1.11 -12.01
N ASP A 110 2.70 -0.06 -12.63
CA ASP A 110 1.81 -1.12 -12.18
C ASP A 110 2.26 -1.60 -10.78
N ILE A 111 1.32 -1.62 -9.83
CA ILE A 111 1.62 -2.02 -8.45
C ILE A 111 1.88 -3.52 -8.27
N ASN A 112 1.61 -4.33 -9.29
CA ASN A 112 1.96 -5.75 -9.28
C ASN A 112 3.45 -5.97 -9.58
N GLY A 113 4.16 -4.94 -10.02
CA GLY A 113 5.56 -4.99 -10.38
C GLY A 113 5.84 -5.77 -11.66
N LEU A 114 7.09 -5.84 -12.02
CA LEU A 114 7.56 -6.65 -13.14
C LEU A 114 8.22 -7.95 -12.63
N PRO A 115 7.99 -9.08 -13.32
CA PRO A 115 8.65 -10.33 -12.96
C PRO A 115 10.16 -10.20 -13.14
N MET A 116 10.90 -10.40 -12.06
CA MET A 116 12.36 -10.40 -12.12
C MET A 116 12.89 -11.76 -12.59
N ASN A 117 13.74 -11.75 -13.61
CA ASN A 117 14.46 -12.95 -14.01
C ASN A 117 15.36 -13.41 -12.83
N PRO A 118 15.22 -14.66 -12.35
CA PRO A 118 16.05 -15.18 -11.26
C PRO A 118 17.56 -15.09 -11.53
N ALA A 119 17.99 -15.17 -12.79
CA ALA A 119 19.38 -15.04 -13.18
C ALA A 119 19.95 -13.61 -13.03
N ALA A 120 19.08 -12.60 -12.93
CA ALA A 120 19.47 -11.21 -12.71
C ALA A 120 19.69 -10.87 -11.23
N ARG A 121 19.44 -11.82 -10.32
CA ARG A 121 19.64 -11.60 -8.89
C ARG A 121 21.13 -11.69 -8.55
N SER A 122 21.61 -10.66 -7.86
CA SER A 122 22.95 -10.65 -7.25
C SER A 122 22.90 -11.15 -5.81
N TYR A 123 24.01 -11.74 -5.34
CA TYR A 123 24.12 -12.03 -3.90
C TYR A 123 24.21 -10.73 -3.12
N PRO A 124 23.46 -10.59 -2.00
CA PRO A 124 23.50 -9.40 -1.17
C PRO A 124 24.84 -9.35 -0.41
N GLU A 125 25.52 -8.21 -0.48
CA GLU A 125 26.84 -8.00 0.14
C GLU A 125 26.87 -6.78 1.08
N GLU A 126 25.96 -5.83 0.90
CA GLU A 126 25.96 -4.57 1.65
C GLU A 126 25.20 -4.71 2.98
N PHE A 127 25.94 -4.54 4.08
CA PHE A 127 25.40 -4.62 5.42
C PHE A 127 24.57 -3.38 5.78
N ILE A 128 23.35 -3.63 6.27
CA ILE A 128 22.48 -2.60 6.86
C ILE A 128 22.58 -2.71 8.36
N GLN A 129 23.16 -1.71 9.00
CA GLN A 129 23.21 -1.63 10.45
C GLN A 129 21.86 -1.17 10.98
N THR A 130 21.15 -2.03 11.71
CA THR A 130 19.84 -1.74 12.29
C THR A 130 19.91 -1.01 13.63
N GLY A 131 21.07 -1.04 14.29
CA GLY A 131 21.28 -0.54 15.64
C GLY A 131 20.74 -1.47 16.75
N VAL A 132 20.24 -2.65 16.38
CA VAL A 132 19.79 -3.68 17.32
C VAL A 132 20.82 -4.80 17.33
N SER A 133 21.56 -4.93 18.43
CA SER A 133 22.71 -5.84 18.52
C SER A 133 22.37 -7.31 18.22
N ALA A 134 21.17 -7.77 18.59
CA ALA A 134 20.71 -9.12 18.30
C ALA A 134 20.49 -9.35 16.79
N ILE A 135 20.04 -8.34 16.06
CA ILE A 135 19.91 -8.40 14.59
C ILE A 135 21.26 -8.28 13.96
N ASP A 136 22.01 -7.20 14.29
CA ASP A 136 23.28 -6.90 13.66
C ASP A 136 24.35 -7.98 13.86
N GLY A 137 24.29 -8.70 15.00
CA GLY A 137 25.24 -9.74 15.33
C GLY A 137 24.84 -11.18 15.00
N LEU A 138 23.52 -11.49 15.00
CA LEU A 138 23.06 -12.88 14.86
C LEU A 138 22.18 -13.11 13.61
N ASN A 139 21.45 -12.09 13.17
CA ASN A 139 20.55 -12.15 12.01
C ASN A 139 20.84 -10.99 11.04
N THR A 140 22.10 -10.76 10.75
CA THR A 140 22.60 -9.65 9.95
C THR A 140 21.71 -9.32 8.76
N LEU A 141 21.21 -8.10 8.71
CA LEU A 141 20.42 -7.59 7.61
C LEU A 141 21.36 -7.06 6.50
N VAL A 142 21.12 -7.49 5.29
CA VAL A 142 21.84 -7.02 4.11
C VAL A 142 20.87 -6.47 3.06
N ARG A 143 21.36 -5.59 2.19
CA ARG A 143 20.56 -4.97 1.12
C ARG A 143 19.89 -6.04 0.25
N GLY A 144 18.58 -5.89 0.00
CA GLY A 144 17.79 -6.86 -0.76
C GLY A 144 17.28 -8.07 0.05
N GLN A 145 17.60 -8.15 1.33
CA GLN A 145 17.11 -9.21 2.22
C GLN A 145 15.78 -8.82 2.89
N LYS A 146 14.96 -9.84 3.21
CA LYS A 146 13.76 -9.71 4.04
C LYS A 146 14.07 -10.20 5.44
N LEU A 147 13.71 -9.42 6.45
CA LEU A 147 13.81 -9.79 7.86
C LEU A 147 12.41 -9.86 8.47
N PRO A 148 11.79 -11.04 8.59
CA PRO A 148 10.50 -11.16 9.26
C PRO A 148 10.68 -11.05 10.78
N ILE A 149 9.82 -10.24 11.41
CA ILE A 149 9.73 -10.10 12.87
C ILE A 149 8.44 -10.76 13.32
N PHE A 150 8.56 -11.84 14.06
CA PHE A 150 7.42 -12.53 14.68
C PHE A 150 7.31 -12.14 16.14
N SER A 151 6.11 -11.74 16.57
CA SER A 151 5.84 -11.43 17.96
C SER A 151 4.50 -12.01 18.42
N ALA A 152 4.39 -12.28 19.71
CA ALA A 152 3.10 -12.54 20.33
C ALA A 152 2.39 -11.23 20.63
N SER A 153 1.07 -11.30 20.85
CA SER A 153 0.27 -10.16 21.29
C SER A 153 0.84 -9.53 22.56
N GLY A 154 0.89 -8.20 22.60
CA GLY A 154 1.42 -7.44 23.75
C GLY A 154 2.94 -7.28 23.80
N LEU A 155 3.69 -7.86 22.85
CA LEU A 155 5.12 -7.61 22.74
C LEU A 155 5.39 -6.31 21.94
N PRO A 156 6.51 -5.62 22.21
CA PRO A 156 6.79 -4.29 21.66
C PRO A 156 7.33 -4.33 20.22
N HIS A 157 6.64 -5.01 19.29
CA HIS A 157 7.06 -5.12 17.89
C HIS A 157 7.03 -3.77 17.15
N ALA A 158 6.06 -2.92 17.46
CA ALA A 158 5.96 -1.58 16.91
C ALA A 158 7.17 -0.72 17.32
N GLN A 159 7.56 -0.78 18.59
CA GLN A 159 8.74 -0.09 19.10
C GLN A 159 10.03 -0.58 18.44
N LEU A 160 10.15 -1.90 18.21
CA LEU A 160 11.30 -2.47 17.52
C LEU A 160 11.36 -1.98 16.06
N ALA A 161 10.23 -1.98 15.34
CA ALA A 161 10.15 -1.48 13.98
C ALA A 161 10.51 0.02 13.90
N ALA A 162 9.99 0.85 14.80
CA ALA A 162 10.32 2.26 14.90
C ALA A 162 11.80 2.49 15.21
N GLN A 163 12.39 1.69 16.12
CA GLN A 163 13.81 1.77 16.44
C GLN A 163 14.69 1.45 15.23
N ILE A 164 14.38 0.40 14.47
CA ILE A 164 15.10 0.04 13.25
C ILE A 164 14.99 1.19 12.25
N ALA A 165 13.78 1.72 11.98
CA ALA A 165 13.57 2.82 11.05
C ALA A 165 14.43 4.06 11.41
N ARG A 166 14.54 4.39 12.70
CA ARG A 166 15.32 5.53 13.19
C ARG A 166 16.83 5.35 13.08
N GLN A 167 17.31 4.14 13.30
CA GLN A 167 18.73 3.84 13.47
C GLN A 167 19.39 3.22 12.24
N ALA A 168 18.56 2.68 11.33
CA ALA A 168 19.08 1.99 10.14
C ALA A 168 19.95 2.90 9.29
N LYS A 169 21.11 2.39 8.90
CA LYS A 169 22.05 3.05 8.01
C LYS A 169 22.94 2.04 7.28
N VAL A 170 23.42 2.42 6.11
CA VAL A 170 24.46 1.70 5.40
C VAL A 170 25.81 2.20 5.86
N ARG A 171 26.70 1.30 6.28
CA ARG A 171 27.97 1.65 6.86
C ARG A 171 28.97 2.02 5.76
N GLY A 172 29.59 3.20 5.87
CA GLY A 172 30.72 3.62 5.03
C GLY A 172 30.35 4.35 3.74
N LYS A 173 29.07 4.72 3.57
CA LYS A 173 28.62 5.52 2.44
C LYS A 173 27.74 6.67 2.94
N ASP A 174 28.02 7.89 2.49
CA ASP A 174 27.14 9.06 2.64
C ASP A 174 26.08 9.07 1.51
N GLU A 175 25.39 7.94 1.32
CA GLU A 175 24.35 7.84 0.31
C GLU A 175 23.00 8.24 0.89
N GLN A 176 22.12 8.76 0.05
CA GLN A 176 20.76 9.14 0.46
C GLN A 176 19.99 7.90 0.91
N PHE A 177 19.58 7.89 2.16
CA PHE A 177 18.86 6.79 2.79
C PHE A 177 17.40 7.20 3.06
N ALA A 178 16.47 6.47 2.50
CA ALA A 178 15.04 6.66 2.73
C ALA A 178 14.41 5.45 3.42
N VAL A 179 13.35 5.69 4.19
CA VAL A 179 12.53 4.64 4.79
C VAL A 179 11.14 4.71 4.19
N VAL A 180 10.64 3.61 3.64
CA VAL A 180 9.25 3.45 3.23
C VAL A 180 8.51 2.65 4.29
N PHE A 181 7.55 3.27 4.95
CA PHE A 181 6.80 2.65 6.03
C PHE A 181 5.33 2.45 5.62
N ALA A 182 4.86 1.23 5.57
CA ALA A 182 3.48 0.90 5.26
C ALA A 182 2.79 0.26 6.47
N ALA A 183 1.75 0.92 6.95
CA ALA A 183 0.91 0.43 8.04
C ALA A 183 -0.43 -0.09 7.52
N MET A 184 -0.76 -1.32 7.85
CA MET A 184 -1.94 -2.03 7.37
C MET A 184 -2.84 -2.44 8.53
N GLY A 185 -3.98 -1.76 8.70
CA GLY A 185 -4.97 -2.10 9.73
C GLY A 185 -4.50 -1.90 11.16
N ILE A 186 -3.56 -0.98 11.38
CA ILE A 186 -3.09 -0.61 12.73
C ILE A 186 -4.11 0.28 13.45
N THR A 187 -3.99 0.37 14.76
CA THR A 187 -4.80 1.27 15.58
C THR A 187 -4.33 2.72 15.46
N PHE A 188 -5.22 3.65 15.82
CA PHE A 188 -4.89 5.07 15.91
C PHE A 188 -3.71 5.34 16.87
N GLU A 189 -3.69 4.67 18.00
CA GLU A 189 -2.64 4.82 19.01
C GLU A 189 -1.28 4.37 18.50
N GLU A 190 -1.24 3.26 17.77
CA GLU A 190 -0.02 2.77 17.12
C GLU A 190 0.46 3.72 16.01
N SER A 191 -0.46 4.28 15.24
CA SER A 191 -0.15 5.27 14.22
C SER A 191 0.51 6.52 14.83
N ASN A 192 -0.11 7.07 15.87
CA ASN A 192 0.44 8.23 16.60
C ASN A 192 1.81 7.92 17.20
N PHE A 193 1.99 6.74 17.79
CA PHE A 193 3.27 6.31 18.30
C PHE A 193 4.38 6.37 17.24
N PHE A 194 4.13 5.86 16.04
CA PHE A 194 5.13 5.90 14.96
C PHE A 194 5.47 7.33 14.57
N VAL A 195 4.47 8.18 14.39
CA VAL A 195 4.66 9.59 14.01
C VAL A 195 5.47 10.34 15.04
N GLU A 196 5.07 10.28 16.30
CA GLU A 196 5.76 10.96 17.40
C GLU A 196 7.20 10.43 17.55
N SER A 197 7.38 9.12 17.49
CA SER A 197 8.68 8.47 17.57
C SER A 197 9.64 8.90 16.45
N PHE A 198 9.16 9.14 15.25
CA PHE A 198 9.99 9.62 14.14
C PHE A 198 10.28 11.12 14.25
N LYS A 199 9.36 11.92 14.78
CA LYS A 199 9.56 13.36 15.03
C LYS A 199 10.61 13.64 16.10
N GLU A 200 10.47 13.02 17.26
CA GLU A 200 11.37 13.23 18.40
C GLU A 200 12.84 12.99 18.06
N THR A 201 13.11 12.18 17.06
CA THR A 201 14.46 11.77 16.69
C THR A 201 15.01 12.42 15.44
N GLY A 202 14.24 13.29 14.77
CA GLY A 202 14.61 13.84 13.46
C GLY A 202 14.71 12.79 12.35
N ALA A 203 14.30 11.55 12.62
CA ALA A 203 14.26 10.50 11.61
C ALA A 203 13.16 10.75 10.56
N ILE A 204 12.23 11.62 10.88
CA ILE A 204 11.14 12.02 9.98
C ILE A 204 11.67 12.62 8.69
N ASP A 205 12.79 13.33 8.71
CA ASP A 205 13.44 13.94 7.54
C ASP A 205 13.87 12.91 6.48
N ARG A 206 13.93 11.64 6.84
CA ARG A 206 14.34 10.51 6.00
C ARG A 206 13.32 9.40 5.91
N THR A 207 12.13 9.60 6.51
CA THR A 207 11.13 8.55 6.64
C THR A 207 9.91 8.84 5.79
N VAL A 208 9.53 7.85 5.01
CA VAL A 208 8.26 7.79 4.31
C VAL A 208 7.27 7.09 5.23
N LEU A 209 6.29 7.80 5.75
CA LEU A 209 5.35 7.29 6.75
C LEU A 209 3.91 7.24 6.18
N PHE A 210 3.19 6.16 6.39
CA PHE A 210 1.87 5.87 5.82
C PHE A 210 0.78 5.72 6.88
N VAL A 211 -0.25 6.59 6.94
CA VAL A 211 -1.37 6.56 7.90
C VAL A 211 -2.70 6.94 7.26
N ASN A 212 -3.78 6.16 7.34
CA ASN A 212 -5.13 6.57 6.96
C ASN A 212 -6.07 6.62 8.18
N LEU A 213 -6.61 7.78 8.49
CA LEU A 213 -7.67 8.01 9.45
C LEU A 213 -8.51 9.20 8.98
N ALA A 214 -9.80 9.03 8.74
CA ALA A 214 -10.69 10.10 8.32
C ALA A 214 -10.70 11.33 9.27
N ASN A 215 -10.23 11.18 10.53
CA ASN A 215 -10.12 12.24 11.53
C ASN A 215 -8.68 12.60 11.91
N VAL A 216 -7.68 12.01 11.28
CA VAL A 216 -6.26 12.19 11.61
C VAL A 216 -5.52 12.99 10.56
N ALA A 217 -6.07 13.14 9.35
CA ALA A 217 -5.54 14.06 8.35
C ALA A 217 -5.37 15.47 8.93
N ASP A 218 -6.35 15.96 9.70
CA ASP A 218 -6.28 17.28 10.37
C ASP A 218 -5.22 17.34 11.47
N PHE A 219 -5.00 16.24 12.18
CA PHE A 219 -3.96 16.16 13.20
C PHE A 219 -2.56 16.16 12.57
N PHE A 220 -2.37 15.36 11.53
CA PHE A 220 -1.08 15.31 10.83
C PHE A 220 -0.77 16.62 10.12
N ARG A 221 -1.75 17.24 9.46
CA ARG A 221 -1.57 18.56 8.86
C ARG A 221 -1.02 19.56 9.88
N ARG A 222 -1.68 19.72 11.02
CA ARG A 222 -1.23 20.64 12.08
C ARG A 222 0.15 20.29 12.60
N THR A 223 0.42 19.02 12.73
CA THR A 223 1.68 18.51 13.31
C THR A 223 2.86 18.69 12.33
N PHE A 224 2.64 18.54 11.02
CA PHE A 224 3.66 18.80 9.98
C PHE A 224 3.88 20.29 9.76
N GLU A 225 2.81 21.10 9.78
CA GLU A 225 2.90 22.55 9.72
C GLU A 225 3.69 23.14 10.89
N GLU A 226 3.51 22.59 12.10
CA GLU A 226 4.20 23.04 13.31
C GLU A 226 5.68 22.60 13.36
N SER A 227 6.05 21.51 12.70
CA SER A 227 7.41 20.95 12.78
C SER A 227 8.34 21.36 11.64
N GLY A 228 7.84 21.96 10.55
CA GLY A 228 8.64 22.40 9.40
C GLY A 228 9.31 21.27 8.60
N VAL A 229 8.87 20.01 8.76
CA VAL A 229 9.58 18.81 8.30
C VAL A 229 8.90 18.15 7.08
N SER A 230 8.15 18.90 6.28
CA SER A 230 7.32 18.36 5.21
C SER A 230 8.06 17.78 3.98
N GLU A 231 9.36 17.99 3.84
CA GLU A 231 10.04 17.76 2.55
C GLU A 231 10.61 16.35 2.31
N HIS A 232 10.59 15.43 3.29
CA HIS A 232 11.32 14.15 3.20
C HIS A 232 10.55 12.90 3.62
N VAL A 233 9.22 12.97 3.76
CA VAL A 233 8.38 11.86 4.24
C VAL A 233 7.25 11.56 3.26
N ALA A 234 7.10 10.34 2.77
CA ALA A 234 5.90 9.84 2.08
C ALA A 234 5.25 8.71 2.90
N MET A 235 3.93 8.81 3.10
CA MET A 235 3.18 7.96 4.01
C MET A 235 2.00 7.28 3.33
N PHE A 236 1.80 5.95 3.43
CA PHE A 236 0.60 5.24 2.98
C PHE A 236 -0.06 4.50 4.14
N ILE A 237 -1.38 4.65 4.31
CA ILE A 237 -2.07 4.01 5.42
C ILE A 237 -3.37 3.35 5.01
N ASN A 238 -3.64 2.22 5.65
CA ASN A 238 -4.92 1.56 5.66
C ASN A 238 -5.32 1.23 7.09
N LEU A 239 -6.55 1.63 7.47
CA LEU A 239 -7.12 1.38 8.78
C LEU A 239 -7.79 0.02 8.90
N ALA A 240 -8.06 -0.36 10.15
CA ALA A 240 -8.88 -1.53 10.47
C ALA A 240 -10.30 -1.43 9.87
N ASN A 241 -10.84 -0.23 9.68
CA ASN A 241 -12.17 0.03 9.13
C ASN A 241 -12.18 0.22 7.61
N ASP A 242 -11.01 0.33 6.97
CA ASP A 242 -10.93 0.49 5.53
C ASP A 242 -11.22 -0.84 4.80
N PRO A 243 -11.68 -0.78 3.56
CA PRO A 243 -11.96 -1.97 2.77
C PRO A 243 -10.76 -2.92 2.67
N ALA A 244 -11.01 -4.23 2.72
CA ALA A 244 -9.97 -5.25 2.62
C ALA A 244 -9.10 -5.10 1.36
N VAL A 245 -9.64 -4.56 0.28
CA VAL A 245 -8.93 -4.32 -0.97
C VAL A 245 -7.84 -3.27 -0.82
N GLU A 246 -8.10 -2.18 -0.11
CA GLU A 246 -7.09 -1.16 0.17
C GLU A 246 -5.96 -1.74 1.00
N ARG A 247 -6.28 -2.57 1.99
CA ARG A 247 -5.29 -3.27 2.80
C ARG A 247 -4.39 -4.20 1.98
N ILE A 248 -4.95 -4.81 0.94
CA ILE A 248 -4.18 -5.64 0.00
C ILE A 248 -3.33 -4.78 -0.95
N ALA A 249 -3.81 -3.60 -1.34
CA ALA A 249 -3.09 -2.69 -2.23
C ALA A 249 -1.94 -1.95 -1.53
N THR A 250 -2.12 -1.52 -0.28
CA THR A 250 -1.17 -0.70 0.49
C THR A 250 0.28 -1.19 0.44
N PRO A 251 0.62 -2.46 0.73
CA PRO A 251 2.00 -2.91 0.68
C PRO A 251 2.57 -2.95 -0.74
N ARG A 252 1.72 -3.15 -1.75
CA ARG A 252 2.13 -3.11 -3.16
C ARG A 252 2.46 -1.68 -3.58
N MET A 253 1.62 -0.70 -3.20
CA MET A 253 1.88 0.72 -3.41
C MET A 253 3.20 1.14 -2.77
N ALA A 254 3.42 0.77 -1.50
CA ALA A 254 4.64 1.05 -0.79
C ALA A 254 5.88 0.46 -1.47
N LEU A 255 5.81 -0.80 -1.90
CA LEU A 255 6.90 -1.44 -2.62
C LEU A 255 7.17 -0.79 -3.98
N THR A 256 6.14 -0.39 -4.72
CA THR A 256 6.29 0.32 -6.00
C THR A 256 6.97 1.67 -5.81
N ALA A 257 6.59 2.44 -4.78
CA ALA A 257 7.28 3.68 -4.43
C ALA A 257 8.74 3.44 -4.03
N ALA A 258 9.00 2.40 -3.23
CA ALA A 258 10.35 2.02 -2.80
C ALA A 258 11.23 1.60 -3.98
N GLU A 259 10.70 0.82 -4.92
CA GLU A 259 11.39 0.43 -6.15
C GLU A 259 11.79 1.65 -6.99
N TYR A 260 10.88 2.60 -7.15
CA TYR A 260 11.17 3.83 -7.87
C TYR A 260 12.28 4.64 -7.20
N LEU A 261 12.20 4.85 -5.89
CA LEU A 261 13.23 5.57 -5.14
C LEU A 261 14.59 4.85 -5.19
N ALA A 262 14.59 3.52 -5.13
CA ALA A 262 15.80 2.72 -5.13
C ALA A 262 16.47 2.64 -6.50
N PHE A 263 15.71 2.45 -7.58
CA PHE A 263 16.28 2.16 -8.89
C PHE A 263 16.37 3.37 -9.82
N GLU A 264 15.45 4.35 -9.68
CA GLU A 264 15.48 5.55 -10.51
C GLU A 264 16.12 6.75 -9.81
N LYS A 265 16.02 6.83 -8.48
CA LYS A 265 16.65 7.91 -7.70
C LYS A 265 17.95 7.48 -7.01
N ASP A 266 18.38 6.22 -7.21
CA ASP A 266 19.62 5.65 -6.65
C ASP A 266 19.74 5.81 -5.12
N MET A 267 18.60 5.68 -4.42
CA MET A 267 18.53 5.80 -2.96
C MET A 267 18.66 4.44 -2.28
N HIS A 268 19.24 4.40 -1.08
CA HIS A 268 19.10 3.25 -0.20
C HIS A 268 17.75 3.29 0.48
N VAL A 269 16.89 2.29 0.21
CA VAL A 269 15.53 2.27 0.72
C VAL A 269 15.33 1.09 1.67
N LEU A 270 14.93 1.38 2.90
CA LEU A 270 14.43 0.40 3.85
C LEU A 270 12.91 0.39 3.83
N VAL A 271 12.29 -0.75 3.53
CA VAL A 271 10.84 -0.90 3.56
C VAL A 271 10.42 -1.61 4.85
N ILE A 272 9.50 -1.02 5.59
CA ILE A 272 8.90 -1.60 6.79
C ILE A 272 7.40 -1.79 6.55
N LEU A 273 6.94 -3.03 6.64
CA LEU A 273 5.54 -3.40 6.46
C LEU A 273 4.96 -3.89 7.79
N THR A 274 3.97 -3.20 8.32
CA THR A 274 3.27 -3.53 9.57
C THR A 274 1.75 -3.27 9.45
N ASP A 275 0.79 -4.15 9.79
CA ASP A 275 1.00 -5.50 10.26
C ASP A 275 0.66 -6.50 9.14
N ILE A 276 1.56 -7.40 8.82
CA ILE A 276 1.36 -8.42 7.78
C ILE A 276 0.23 -9.40 8.15
N THR A 277 -0.11 -9.56 9.44
CA THR A 277 -1.25 -10.35 9.89
C THR A 277 -2.55 -9.78 9.33
N ASN A 278 -2.73 -8.45 9.41
CA ASN A 278 -3.91 -7.76 8.89
C ASN A 278 -4.01 -7.87 7.35
N TYR A 279 -2.89 -7.83 6.66
CA TYR A 279 -2.84 -8.11 5.23
C TYR A 279 -3.28 -9.54 4.89
N ALA A 280 -2.79 -10.54 5.64
CA ALA A 280 -3.16 -11.93 5.45
C ALA A 280 -4.65 -12.18 5.76
N ASP A 281 -5.21 -11.50 6.77
CA ASP A 281 -6.64 -11.57 7.09
C ASP A 281 -7.50 -10.95 5.99
N ALA A 282 -7.06 -9.85 5.38
CA ALA A 282 -7.75 -9.27 4.22
C ALA A 282 -7.74 -10.20 3.01
N LEU A 283 -6.62 -10.89 2.75
CA LEU A 283 -6.57 -11.93 1.70
C LEU A 283 -7.51 -13.10 2.00
N ARG A 284 -7.57 -13.53 3.26
CA ARG A 284 -8.49 -14.61 3.69
C ARG A 284 -9.95 -14.21 3.52
N GLU A 285 -10.32 -12.97 3.82
CA GLU A 285 -11.67 -12.45 3.62
C GLU A 285 -12.08 -12.53 2.14
N VAL A 286 -11.22 -12.09 1.22
CA VAL A 286 -11.46 -12.19 -0.23
C VAL A 286 -11.58 -13.64 -0.68
N SER A 287 -10.67 -14.51 -0.23
CA SER A 287 -10.65 -15.93 -0.57
C SER A 287 -11.92 -16.64 -0.07
N ALA A 288 -12.38 -16.31 1.14
CA ALA A 288 -13.63 -16.84 1.70
C ALA A 288 -14.86 -16.37 0.89
N ALA A 289 -14.88 -15.11 0.44
CA ALA A 289 -15.95 -14.58 -0.41
C ALA A 289 -15.99 -15.29 -1.79
N ARG A 290 -14.83 -15.69 -2.32
CA ARG A 290 -14.69 -16.51 -3.54
C ARG A 290 -15.03 -18.00 -3.34
N LYS A 291 -15.31 -18.42 -2.11
CA LYS A 291 -15.51 -19.84 -1.74
C LYS A 291 -14.31 -20.73 -2.08
N GLU A 292 -13.12 -20.18 -2.11
CA GLU A 292 -11.89 -20.92 -2.27
C GLU A 292 -11.58 -21.73 -0.99
N VAL A 293 -11.08 -22.96 -1.17
CA VAL A 293 -10.60 -23.72 -0.02
C VAL A 293 -9.30 -23.09 0.46
N PRO A 294 -9.19 -22.68 1.72
CA PRO A 294 -7.94 -22.14 2.25
C PRO A 294 -6.82 -23.16 2.02
N GLY A 295 -5.73 -22.72 1.39
CA GLY A 295 -4.54 -23.53 1.27
C GLY A 295 -4.01 -23.94 2.65
N ARG A 296 -3.56 -25.16 2.79
CA ARG A 296 -2.91 -25.67 4.01
C ARG A 296 -1.49 -25.14 4.11
#